data_f2cab9b6681b7b28aaf23c2807b6efe6
#
_entry.id   f2cab9b6681b7b28aaf23c2807b6efe6
#
_cell.length_a   1.000
_cell.length_b   1.000
_cell.length_c   1.000
_cell.angle_alpha   90.00
_cell.angle_beta   90.00
_cell.angle_gamma   90.00
#
_symmetry.space_group_name_H-M   'P 1'
#
loop_
_entity.id
_entity.type
_entity.pdbx_description
1 polymer ?
#
loop_
_entity_poly.entity_id
_entity_poly.type
_entity_poly.pdbx_seq_one_letter_code
_entity_poly.pdbx_strand_id
1 'polypeptide(L)'
;MKEFHIYKDIRQRTNGEIYLGVVGPVRTGKSTFIRRFMEEMVIPHMEDGPAKTRSKDELPQAASGKNIMTTEPKFIPTEAAKIFLEDKTEMKIRLIDCVGFLIPGAFGAIEEEKERLVHTPWFDYDIPFSQAAELGTRKVIEEHSTVGIVVTTDGSVTGIERAAYEEAEKKTIEELKKHQKPFVVVLNTKTPYTLAVKQLTKKLQETYKVTVVPMDCASMDLEDISQLMKKILFEFPVCQVDFETPGWFDVLELSSPVKKAVIEFAKKVMNQINCMRDAKVPEKESLPQQISRFVLEETNLAQGKIVYEISLKEELYFSLASECAGFSLTSQKQLFDALAEYAGLRSQYQKVQSAMESVAQKGYGVVTPERKQINISEPIVVRHGSRYRVRMKATAPSIHMIQSMVETEIAPIVGSEQQAKDLVDYIESAAQKEQDGIWNTNIFGKSIEQIVEDGMNAKINQMTDSCQQKLQDALKKIINDSNGGIVCIII
;
A
#
# COMPACT_ATOMS: atom_id res chain seq x y z
N MET A 1 5.99 14.94 -16.26
CA MET A 1 6.97 13.83 -16.38
C MET A 1 8.24 14.31 -15.70
N LYS A 2 8.69 13.64 -14.62
CA LYS A 2 9.99 13.93 -14.02
C LYS A 2 11.07 13.61 -15.07
N GLU A 3 12.05 14.50 -15.24
CA GLU A 3 13.19 14.23 -16.10
C GLU A 3 13.88 12.95 -15.60
N PHE A 4 13.99 11.95 -16.48
CA PHE A 4 14.65 10.69 -16.16
C PHE A 4 16.17 10.89 -16.18
N HIS A 5 16.79 10.87 -15.03
CA HIS A 5 18.25 10.82 -14.87
C HIS A 5 18.73 9.36 -14.89
N ILE A 6 18.72 8.74 -16.07
CA ILE A 6 18.97 7.31 -16.31
C ILE A 6 20.19 6.79 -15.51
N TYR A 7 21.29 7.49 -15.58
CA TYR A 7 22.55 7.05 -14.95
C TYR A 7 22.55 7.22 -13.44
N LYS A 8 21.86 8.24 -12.92
CA LYS A 8 21.66 8.43 -11.48
C LYS A 8 20.78 7.32 -10.88
N ASP A 9 19.74 6.93 -11.63
CA ASP A 9 18.85 5.85 -11.24
C ASP A 9 19.57 4.50 -11.24
N ILE A 10 20.40 4.23 -12.27
CA ILE A 10 21.26 3.04 -12.33
C ILE A 10 22.24 3.02 -11.15
N ARG A 11 22.92 4.13 -10.90
CA ARG A 11 23.84 4.26 -9.77
C ARG A 11 23.17 3.90 -8.45
N GLN A 12 21.97 4.40 -8.21
CA GLN A 12 21.23 4.11 -6.98
C GLN A 12 20.82 2.63 -6.89
N ARG A 13 20.42 2.04 -8.02
CA ARG A 13 20.02 0.61 -8.09
C ARG A 13 21.18 -0.35 -7.92
N THR A 14 22.39 0.04 -8.29
CA THR A 14 23.59 -0.81 -8.30
C THR A 14 24.62 -0.41 -7.25
N ASN A 15 24.28 0.48 -6.32
CA ASN A 15 25.20 1.04 -5.34
C ASN A 15 26.46 1.68 -5.96
N GLY A 16 26.32 2.23 -7.16
CA GLY A 16 27.39 2.90 -7.87
C GLY A 16 28.30 2.01 -8.70
N GLU A 17 28.07 0.71 -8.73
CA GLU A 17 28.87 -0.25 -9.51
C GLU A 17 27.96 -1.10 -10.41
N ILE A 18 28.23 -1.13 -11.70
CA ILE A 18 27.50 -1.95 -12.67
C ILE A 18 28.44 -2.90 -13.42
N TYR A 19 28.14 -4.17 -13.37
CA TYR A 19 28.84 -5.23 -14.09
C TYR A 19 27.93 -5.81 -15.15
N LEU A 20 28.19 -5.47 -16.43
CA LEU A 20 27.39 -5.88 -17.58
C LEU A 20 27.91 -7.20 -18.13
N GLY A 21 27.24 -8.29 -17.89
CA GLY A 21 27.56 -9.60 -18.47
C GLY A 21 27.02 -9.68 -19.90
N VAL A 22 27.90 -9.63 -20.90
CA VAL A 22 27.52 -9.73 -22.31
C VAL A 22 27.56 -11.20 -22.72
N VAL A 23 26.41 -11.82 -22.82
CA VAL A 23 26.24 -13.27 -23.04
C VAL A 23 25.44 -13.55 -24.32
N GLY A 24 25.32 -14.80 -24.71
CA GLY A 24 24.53 -15.20 -25.88
C GLY A 24 25.29 -16.19 -26.76
N PRO A 25 24.70 -16.62 -27.88
CA PRO A 25 25.35 -17.54 -28.80
C PRO A 25 26.67 -17.03 -29.33
N VAL A 26 27.57 -17.90 -29.72
CA VAL A 26 28.82 -17.51 -30.37
C VAL A 26 28.52 -16.73 -31.66
N ARG A 27 29.39 -15.77 -32.02
CA ARG A 27 29.33 -15.01 -33.30
C ARG A 27 28.10 -14.10 -33.44
N THR A 28 27.43 -13.73 -32.38
CA THR A 28 26.32 -12.76 -32.44
C THR A 28 26.76 -11.30 -32.39
N GLY A 29 28.10 -11.04 -32.26
CA GLY A 29 28.64 -9.67 -32.18
C GLY A 29 28.83 -9.16 -30.74
N LYS A 30 28.93 -10.05 -29.73
CA LYS A 30 29.19 -9.69 -28.32
C LYS A 30 30.41 -8.77 -28.17
N SER A 31 31.56 -9.18 -28.68
CA SER A 31 32.80 -8.40 -28.56
C SER A 31 32.74 -7.07 -29.36
N THR A 32 31.98 -7.01 -30.46
CA THR A 32 31.69 -5.77 -31.19
C THR A 32 30.84 -4.83 -30.33
N PHE A 33 29.81 -5.34 -29.71
CA PHE A 33 28.98 -4.58 -28.77
C PHE A 33 29.83 -4.02 -27.63
N ILE A 34 30.63 -4.85 -26.96
CA ILE A 34 31.49 -4.45 -25.85
C ILE A 34 32.44 -3.34 -26.29
N ARG A 35 33.11 -3.53 -27.44
CA ARG A 35 34.06 -2.53 -27.98
C ARG A 35 33.37 -1.19 -28.19
N ARG A 36 32.23 -1.16 -28.88
CA ARG A 36 31.51 0.09 -29.17
C ARG A 36 30.95 0.73 -27.89
N PHE A 37 30.45 -0.07 -26.97
CA PHE A 37 29.99 0.43 -25.68
C PHE A 37 31.14 1.12 -24.91
N MET A 38 32.31 0.52 -24.91
CA MET A 38 33.53 1.12 -24.31
C MET A 38 33.95 2.39 -25.00
N GLU A 39 34.01 2.39 -26.35
CA GLU A 39 34.42 3.52 -27.16
C GLU A 39 33.49 4.73 -27.03
N GLU A 40 32.17 4.52 -27.03
CA GLU A 40 31.20 5.60 -27.03
C GLU A 40 30.79 6.05 -25.60
N MET A 41 30.74 5.12 -24.66
CA MET A 41 30.17 5.42 -23.32
C MET A 41 31.26 5.47 -22.23
N VAL A 42 32.20 4.54 -22.18
CA VAL A 42 33.09 4.41 -21.03
C VAL A 42 34.34 5.29 -21.17
N ILE A 43 35.09 5.09 -22.24
CA ILE A 43 36.36 5.77 -22.44
C ILE A 43 36.24 7.29 -22.51
N PRO A 44 35.26 7.88 -23.20
CA PRO A 44 35.11 9.34 -23.24
C PRO A 44 34.88 9.97 -21.85
N HIS A 45 34.19 9.25 -20.97
CA HIS A 45 33.80 9.74 -19.63
C HIS A 45 34.78 9.33 -18.51
N MET A 46 35.92 8.70 -18.85
CA MET A 46 37.01 8.44 -17.91
C MET A 46 37.93 9.66 -17.80
N GLU A 47 38.49 9.90 -16.61
CA GLU A 47 39.54 10.87 -16.41
C GLU A 47 40.82 10.48 -17.24
N ASP A 48 41.50 11.49 -17.77
CA ASP A 48 42.70 11.26 -18.51
C ASP A 48 43.83 10.73 -17.58
N GLY A 49 44.43 9.62 -17.96
CA GLY A 49 45.43 8.96 -17.14
C GLY A 49 45.76 7.53 -17.57
N PRO A 50 46.63 6.84 -16.83
CA PRO A 50 47.04 5.48 -17.16
C PRO A 50 45.91 4.47 -17.26
N ALA A 51 44.85 4.66 -16.44
CA ALA A 51 43.67 3.80 -16.46
C ALA A 51 42.91 3.88 -17.79
N LYS A 52 42.76 5.10 -18.34
CA LYS A 52 42.08 5.31 -19.63
C LYS A 52 42.91 4.72 -20.79
N THR A 53 44.22 4.85 -20.76
CA THR A 53 45.10 4.25 -21.77
C THR A 53 45.01 2.72 -21.71
N ARG A 54 45.11 2.13 -20.53
CA ARG A 54 44.98 0.68 -20.32
C ARG A 54 43.65 0.17 -20.82
N SER A 55 42.53 0.86 -20.48
CA SER A 55 41.20 0.48 -20.95
C SER A 55 41.06 0.48 -22.48
N LYS A 56 41.79 1.35 -23.19
CA LYS A 56 41.85 1.32 -24.66
C LYS A 56 42.61 0.11 -25.20
N ASP A 57 43.69 -0.28 -24.54
CA ASP A 57 44.52 -1.43 -24.94
C ASP A 57 43.80 -2.77 -24.64
N GLU A 58 42.93 -2.80 -23.68
CA GLU A 58 42.11 -3.97 -23.27
C GLU A 58 40.89 -4.21 -24.16
N LEU A 59 40.58 -3.32 -25.09
CA LEU A 59 39.42 -3.48 -25.99
C LEU A 59 39.48 -4.79 -26.78
N PRO A 60 38.35 -5.48 -26.95
CA PRO A 60 38.31 -6.68 -27.77
C PRO A 60 38.67 -6.36 -29.21
N GLN A 61 39.56 -7.14 -29.79
CA GLN A 61 39.85 -7.04 -31.23
C GLN A 61 38.68 -7.65 -32.01
N ALA A 62 38.17 -6.92 -32.98
CA ALA A 62 37.16 -7.43 -33.90
C ALA A 62 37.77 -8.56 -34.74
N ALA A 63 37.58 -9.80 -34.36
CA ALA A 63 38.06 -10.94 -35.13
C ALA A 63 37.22 -11.08 -36.40
N SER A 64 37.78 -10.76 -37.53
CA SER A 64 37.19 -11.02 -38.85
C SER A 64 37.27 -12.50 -39.27
N GLY A 65 37.87 -13.35 -38.44
CA GLY A 65 38.05 -14.77 -38.69
C GLY A 65 36.93 -15.67 -38.18
N LYS A 66 36.85 -16.89 -38.73
CA LYS A 66 35.86 -17.90 -38.33
C LYS A 66 36.23 -18.66 -37.05
N ASN A 67 37.38 -18.43 -36.43
CA ASN A 67 37.86 -19.17 -35.26
C ASN A 67 37.50 -18.49 -33.95
N ILE A 68 37.06 -19.29 -32.95
CA ILE A 68 36.81 -18.86 -31.59
C ILE A 68 38.13 -18.89 -30.82
N MET A 69 38.54 -17.75 -30.24
CA MET A 69 39.90 -17.62 -29.68
C MET A 69 40.00 -17.68 -28.15
N THR A 70 38.88 -17.47 -27.41
CA THR A 70 38.93 -17.39 -25.94
C THR A 70 38.06 -18.44 -25.29
N THR A 71 38.53 -19.02 -24.17
CA THR A 71 37.83 -20.02 -23.39
C THR A 71 37.30 -19.45 -22.06
N GLU A 72 37.90 -18.39 -21.55
CA GLU A 72 37.59 -17.80 -20.24
C GLU A 72 36.83 -16.48 -20.38
N PRO A 73 36.01 -16.12 -19.39
CA PRO A 73 35.43 -14.78 -19.30
C PRO A 73 36.50 -13.70 -19.24
N LYS A 74 36.36 -12.68 -20.05
CA LYS A 74 37.28 -11.55 -20.08
C LYS A 74 36.62 -10.31 -19.52
N PHE A 75 37.24 -9.74 -18.50
CA PHE A 75 36.77 -8.51 -17.87
C PHE A 75 37.33 -7.30 -18.60
N ILE A 76 36.46 -6.35 -19.00
CA ILE A 76 36.79 -5.19 -19.82
C ILE A 76 36.22 -3.92 -19.23
N PRO A 77 37.03 -3.01 -18.72
CA PRO A 77 38.46 -3.20 -18.42
C PRO A 77 38.66 -4.18 -17.24
N THR A 78 39.90 -4.64 -17.06
CA THR A 78 40.28 -5.57 -15.97
C THR A 78 39.90 -5.03 -14.60
N GLU A 79 40.08 -3.73 -14.34
CA GLU A 79 39.54 -3.01 -13.19
C GLU A 79 38.35 -2.17 -13.63
N ALA A 80 37.27 -2.13 -12.80
CA ALA A 80 36.08 -1.37 -13.15
C ALA A 80 36.39 0.11 -13.41
N ALA A 81 36.01 0.59 -14.59
CA ALA A 81 36.29 1.96 -15.03
C ALA A 81 35.41 2.94 -14.23
N LYS A 82 36.04 3.93 -13.63
CA LYS A 82 35.36 5.04 -13.00
C LYS A 82 35.02 6.08 -14.07
N ILE A 83 33.74 6.37 -14.25
CA ILE A 83 33.27 7.33 -15.24
C ILE A 83 32.47 8.47 -14.55
N PHE A 84 32.55 9.64 -15.18
CA PHE A 84 31.84 10.84 -14.76
C PHE A 84 30.92 11.29 -15.90
N LEU A 85 29.63 11.31 -15.63
CA LEU A 85 28.65 11.70 -16.61
C LEU A 85 28.28 13.18 -16.48
N GLU A 86 27.59 13.74 -17.49
CA GLU A 86 27.29 15.18 -17.59
C GLU A 86 26.59 15.75 -16.35
N ASP A 87 25.78 14.97 -15.67
CA ASP A 87 25.08 15.34 -14.43
C ASP A 87 25.95 15.20 -13.16
N LYS A 88 27.27 15.04 -13.31
CA LYS A 88 28.26 14.75 -12.26
C LYS A 88 28.01 13.42 -11.52
N THR A 89 27.23 12.53 -12.10
CA THR A 89 27.03 11.19 -11.55
C THR A 89 28.30 10.39 -11.75
N GLU A 90 28.94 9.99 -10.63
CA GLU A 90 30.06 9.08 -10.64
C GLU A 90 29.57 7.65 -10.55
N MET A 91 30.05 6.77 -11.43
CA MET A 91 29.78 5.34 -11.32
C MET A 91 30.95 4.52 -11.83
N LYS A 92 31.03 3.27 -11.37
CA LYS A 92 32.00 2.29 -11.86
C LYS A 92 31.31 1.32 -12.79
N ILE A 93 31.89 1.11 -13.96
CA ILE A 93 31.35 0.23 -14.98
C ILE A 93 32.38 -0.78 -15.44
N ARG A 94 31.95 -1.99 -15.70
CA ARG A 94 32.76 -3.09 -16.19
C ARG A 94 31.91 -3.98 -17.08
N LEU A 95 32.41 -4.33 -18.24
CA LEU A 95 31.81 -5.30 -19.13
C LEU A 95 32.54 -6.64 -19.00
N ILE A 96 31.81 -7.71 -19.22
CA ILE A 96 32.35 -9.06 -19.13
C ILE A 96 32.02 -9.77 -20.43
N ASP A 97 33.04 -10.09 -21.21
CA ASP A 97 32.92 -10.88 -22.43
C ASP A 97 33.02 -12.36 -22.12
N CYS A 98 32.19 -13.17 -22.75
CA CYS A 98 32.25 -14.62 -22.66
C CYS A 98 32.19 -15.24 -24.05
N VAL A 99 32.62 -16.48 -24.16
CA VAL A 99 32.54 -17.24 -25.42
C VAL A 99 31.08 -17.34 -25.89
N GLY A 100 30.19 -17.73 -25.03
CA GLY A 100 28.78 -18.00 -25.35
C GLY A 100 28.54 -19.47 -25.73
N PHE A 101 27.24 -19.81 -25.78
CA PHE A 101 26.85 -21.17 -26.20
C PHE A 101 27.16 -21.41 -27.67
N LEU A 102 27.66 -22.62 -27.97
CA LEU A 102 27.99 -23.01 -29.33
C LEU A 102 26.73 -23.16 -30.19
N ILE A 103 26.87 -22.90 -31.47
CA ILE A 103 25.83 -23.07 -32.47
C ILE A 103 26.28 -24.01 -33.59
N PRO A 104 25.38 -24.71 -34.25
CA PRO A 104 25.70 -25.48 -35.47
C PRO A 104 26.36 -24.58 -36.52
N GLY A 105 27.45 -25.06 -37.15
CA GLY A 105 28.20 -24.31 -38.15
C GLY A 105 29.24 -23.31 -37.62
N ALA A 106 29.44 -23.22 -36.29
CA ALA A 106 30.58 -22.46 -35.76
C ALA A 106 31.87 -23.25 -35.84
N PHE A 107 32.93 -22.64 -36.47
CA PHE A 107 34.22 -23.26 -36.57
C PHE A 107 35.07 -22.98 -35.31
N GLY A 108 35.99 -23.92 -34.97
CA GLY A 108 36.95 -23.79 -33.87
C GLY A 108 36.61 -24.58 -32.60
N ALA A 109 35.46 -25.28 -32.58
CA ALA A 109 35.14 -26.26 -31.56
C ALA A 109 35.71 -27.67 -31.85
N ILE A 110 36.04 -27.97 -33.11
CA ILE A 110 36.52 -29.23 -33.60
C ILE A 110 37.89 -29.02 -34.23
N GLU A 111 38.91 -29.80 -33.81
CA GLU A 111 40.24 -29.94 -34.38
C GLU A 111 40.45 -31.38 -34.76
N GLU A 112 40.87 -31.66 -36.01
CA GLU A 112 41.13 -33.00 -36.51
C GLU A 112 40.03 -34.03 -36.29
N GLU A 113 38.78 -33.64 -36.56
CA GLU A 113 37.58 -34.46 -36.35
C GLU A 113 37.24 -34.83 -34.86
N LYS A 114 37.98 -34.25 -33.90
CA LYS A 114 37.72 -34.41 -32.48
C LYS A 114 37.39 -33.07 -31.86
N GLU A 115 36.58 -33.12 -30.80
CA GLU A 115 36.27 -31.95 -30.01
C GLU A 115 37.56 -31.40 -29.35
N ARG A 116 37.84 -30.11 -29.53
CA ARG A 116 38.97 -29.40 -28.95
C ARG A 116 38.93 -29.48 -27.43
N LEU A 117 39.99 -29.97 -26.81
CA LEU A 117 40.18 -29.95 -25.36
C LEU A 117 40.86 -28.61 -24.96
N VAL A 118 40.44 -28.06 -23.84
CA VAL A 118 40.98 -26.81 -23.32
C VAL A 118 41.15 -26.88 -21.80
N HIS A 119 42.24 -26.26 -21.33
CA HIS A 119 42.46 -26.07 -19.91
C HIS A 119 41.68 -24.89 -19.43
N THR A 120 41.09 -25.00 -18.23
CA THR A 120 40.31 -23.93 -17.59
C THR A 120 40.69 -23.79 -16.12
N PRO A 121 40.60 -22.63 -15.50
CA PRO A 121 40.93 -22.43 -14.09
C PRO A 121 40.01 -23.21 -13.11
N TRP A 122 38.95 -23.82 -13.61
CA TRP A 122 37.93 -24.48 -12.77
C TRP A 122 38.16 -26.00 -12.61
N PHE A 123 39.05 -26.59 -13.43
CA PHE A 123 39.37 -27.99 -13.41
C PHE A 123 40.88 -28.21 -13.56
N ASP A 124 41.43 -29.19 -12.85
CA ASP A 124 42.84 -29.58 -12.96
C ASP A 124 43.13 -30.49 -14.19
N TYR A 125 42.11 -30.72 -15.05
CA TYR A 125 42.19 -31.50 -16.26
C TYR A 125 41.55 -30.79 -17.44
N ASP A 126 41.94 -31.16 -18.63
CA ASP A 126 41.40 -30.59 -19.86
C ASP A 126 39.96 -31.07 -20.11
N ILE A 127 39.08 -30.16 -20.41
CA ILE A 127 37.68 -30.40 -20.71
C ILE A 127 37.33 -30.05 -22.16
N PRO A 128 36.24 -30.61 -22.72
CA PRO A 128 35.76 -30.24 -24.03
C PRO A 128 35.47 -28.74 -24.11
N PHE A 129 35.85 -28.11 -25.26
CA PHE A 129 35.62 -26.67 -25.47
C PHE A 129 34.14 -26.25 -25.32
N SER A 130 33.24 -27.10 -25.78
CA SER A 130 31.79 -26.89 -25.58
C SER A 130 31.41 -26.73 -24.12
N GLN A 131 31.93 -27.63 -23.28
CA GLN A 131 31.68 -27.62 -21.83
C GLN A 131 32.32 -26.39 -21.15
N ALA A 132 33.54 -26.02 -21.56
CA ALA A 132 34.24 -24.83 -21.07
C ALA A 132 33.49 -23.55 -21.41
N ALA A 133 33.00 -23.42 -22.63
CA ALA A 133 32.20 -22.29 -23.09
C ALA A 133 30.87 -22.14 -22.34
N GLU A 134 30.19 -23.26 -22.12
CA GLU A 134 28.97 -23.30 -21.35
C GLU A 134 29.19 -22.90 -19.89
N LEU A 135 30.19 -23.49 -19.23
CA LEU A 135 30.52 -23.19 -17.84
C LEU A 135 30.97 -21.73 -17.67
N GLY A 136 31.83 -21.21 -18.55
CA GLY A 136 32.26 -19.81 -18.52
C GLY A 136 31.09 -18.85 -18.69
N THR A 137 30.15 -19.14 -19.60
CA THR A 137 28.95 -18.33 -19.79
C THR A 137 28.07 -18.36 -18.55
N ARG A 138 27.87 -19.54 -17.95
CA ARG A 138 27.09 -19.71 -16.73
C ARG A 138 27.69 -18.95 -15.55
N LYS A 139 29.02 -18.99 -15.37
CA LYS A 139 29.73 -18.23 -14.33
C LYS A 139 29.60 -16.72 -14.51
N VAL A 140 29.65 -16.22 -15.75
CA VAL A 140 29.37 -14.79 -16.01
C VAL A 140 27.97 -14.40 -15.57
N ILE A 141 26.98 -15.24 -15.90
CA ILE A 141 25.59 -15.02 -15.49
C ILE A 141 25.44 -15.06 -13.96
N GLU A 142 25.96 -16.05 -13.31
CA GLU A 142 25.72 -16.36 -11.90
C GLU A 142 26.54 -15.49 -10.95
N GLU A 143 27.86 -15.41 -11.18
CA GLU A 143 28.80 -14.86 -10.19
C GLU A 143 29.25 -13.42 -10.52
N HIS A 144 29.41 -13.08 -11.79
CA HIS A 144 30.16 -11.90 -12.17
C HIS A 144 29.34 -10.72 -12.68
N SER A 145 28.10 -10.92 -13.10
CA SER A 145 27.26 -9.82 -13.63
C SER A 145 26.19 -9.35 -12.66
N THR A 146 25.97 -8.04 -12.62
CA THR A 146 24.77 -7.44 -11.98
C THR A 146 23.60 -7.38 -12.95
N VAL A 147 23.88 -7.23 -14.25
CA VAL A 147 22.91 -7.14 -15.35
C VAL A 147 23.40 -7.98 -16.52
N GLY A 148 22.47 -8.69 -17.17
CA GLY A 148 22.75 -9.45 -18.38
C GLY A 148 22.39 -8.68 -19.64
N ILE A 149 23.25 -8.77 -20.66
CA ILE A 149 22.94 -8.31 -22.02
C ILE A 149 23.08 -9.53 -22.92
N VAL A 150 21.95 -10.07 -23.38
CA VAL A 150 21.96 -11.20 -24.33
C VAL A 150 22.08 -10.65 -25.75
N VAL A 151 23.17 -10.91 -26.40
CA VAL A 151 23.34 -10.52 -27.80
C VAL A 151 22.99 -11.71 -28.69
N THR A 152 21.96 -11.55 -29.50
CA THR A 152 21.55 -12.48 -30.55
C THR A 152 21.51 -11.79 -31.91
N THR A 153 21.23 -12.47 -33.02
CA THR A 153 21.21 -11.89 -34.36
C THR A 153 20.12 -12.47 -35.24
N ASP A 154 19.71 -11.72 -36.24
CA ASP A 154 18.83 -12.18 -37.33
C ASP A 154 19.58 -12.98 -38.42
N GLY A 155 20.90 -13.16 -38.27
CA GLY A 155 21.80 -13.80 -39.25
C GLY A 155 22.47 -12.84 -40.22
N SER A 156 22.06 -11.58 -40.33
CA SER A 156 22.58 -10.62 -41.29
C SER A 156 24.04 -10.22 -41.03
N VAL A 157 24.50 -10.40 -39.78
CA VAL A 157 25.85 -9.94 -39.35
C VAL A 157 26.94 -10.94 -39.66
N THR A 158 26.63 -12.23 -39.70
CA THR A 158 27.61 -13.31 -39.80
C THR A 158 27.45 -14.20 -41.03
N GLY A 159 26.33 -14.13 -41.72
CA GLY A 159 25.99 -15.03 -42.83
C GLY A 159 25.64 -16.47 -42.39
N ILE A 160 25.39 -16.69 -41.08
CA ILE A 160 24.82 -17.93 -40.54
C ILE A 160 23.31 -17.72 -40.38
N GLU A 161 22.54 -18.69 -40.80
CA GLU A 161 21.06 -18.58 -40.73
C GLU A 161 20.54 -18.43 -39.31
N ARG A 162 19.47 -17.66 -39.13
CA ARG A 162 18.84 -17.37 -37.86
C ARG A 162 18.52 -18.66 -37.06
N ALA A 163 18.04 -19.71 -37.72
CA ALA A 163 17.67 -20.99 -37.11
C ALA A 163 18.82 -21.62 -36.28
N ALA A 164 20.06 -21.43 -36.69
CA ALA A 164 21.20 -21.96 -35.97
C ALA A 164 21.42 -21.34 -34.58
N TYR A 165 20.89 -20.15 -34.34
CA TYR A 165 21.03 -19.44 -33.06
C TYR A 165 19.93 -19.73 -32.04
N GLU A 166 18.78 -20.23 -32.44
CA GLU A 166 17.56 -20.31 -31.61
C GLU A 166 17.75 -21.17 -30.36
N GLU A 167 18.41 -22.33 -30.46
CA GLU A 167 18.64 -23.22 -29.31
C GLU A 167 19.61 -22.60 -28.29
N ALA A 168 20.72 -22.07 -28.73
CA ALA A 168 21.71 -21.43 -27.87
C ALA A 168 21.20 -20.14 -27.23
N GLU A 169 20.39 -19.36 -27.97
CA GLU A 169 19.67 -18.19 -27.47
C GLU A 169 18.72 -18.57 -26.35
N LYS A 170 17.89 -19.60 -26.59
CA LYS A 170 16.95 -20.11 -25.58
C LYS A 170 17.67 -20.54 -24.30
N LYS A 171 18.73 -21.33 -24.41
CA LYS A 171 19.55 -21.76 -23.26
C LYS A 171 20.10 -20.57 -22.47
N THR A 172 20.61 -19.54 -23.17
CA THR A 172 21.14 -18.31 -22.52
C THR A 172 20.04 -17.60 -21.71
N ILE A 173 18.86 -17.45 -22.32
CA ILE A 173 17.74 -16.73 -21.71
C ILE A 173 17.18 -17.51 -20.50
N GLU A 174 17.10 -18.84 -20.59
CA GLU A 174 16.65 -19.70 -19.50
C GLU A 174 17.59 -19.65 -18.30
N GLU A 175 18.91 -19.65 -18.52
CA GLU A 175 19.88 -19.50 -17.42
C GLU A 175 19.76 -18.14 -16.72
N LEU A 176 19.62 -17.04 -17.47
CA LEU A 176 19.41 -15.71 -16.86
C LEU A 176 18.12 -15.65 -16.04
N LYS A 177 17.02 -16.22 -16.53
CA LYS A 177 15.76 -16.28 -15.81
C LYS A 177 15.84 -17.11 -14.52
N LYS A 178 16.55 -18.24 -14.57
CA LYS A 178 16.77 -19.12 -13.41
C LYS A 178 17.47 -18.36 -12.26
N HIS A 179 18.41 -17.48 -12.58
CA HIS A 179 19.15 -16.67 -11.60
C HIS A 179 18.48 -15.34 -11.26
N GLN A 180 17.27 -15.08 -11.82
CA GLN A 180 16.49 -13.86 -11.57
C GLN A 180 17.27 -12.55 -11.76
N LYS A 181 18.27 -12.55 -12.62
CA LYS A 181 19.06 -11.36 -12.95
C LYS A 181 18.29 -10.47 -13.93
N PRO A 182 18.33 -9.14 -13.75
CA PRO A 182 17.78 -8.23 -14.76
C PRO A 182 18.59 -8.35 -16.05
N PHE A 183 17.92 -8.48 -17.19
CA PHE A 183 18.59 -8.57 -18.49
C PHE A 183 17.70 -8.07 -19.62
N VAL A 184 18.36 -7.70 -20.71
CA VAL A 184 17.72 -7.35 -21.98
C VAL A 184 18.32 -8.19 -23.11
N VAL A 185 17.57 -8.37 -24.18
CA VAL A 185 18.04 -9.03 -25.39
C VAL A 185 18.33 -7.98 -26.46
N VAL A 186 19.54 -7.94 -26.95
CA VAL A 186 19.99 -7.14 -28.10
C VAL A 186 19.91 -8.00 -29.34
N LEU A 187 19.02 -7.65 -30.27
CA LEU A 187 18.97 -8.28 -31.59
C LEU A 187 19.90 -7.52 -32.53
N ASN A 188 21.11 -8.04 -32.69
CA ASN A 188 22.12 -7.45 -33.55
C ASN A 188 21.79 -7.69 -35.03
N THR A 189 21.54 -6.63 -35.77
CA THR A 189 21.10 -6.65 -37.16
C THR A 189 21.64 -5.42 -37.93
N LYS A 190 21.99 -5.58 -39.21
CA LYS A 190 22.39 -4.48 -40.08
C LYS A 190 21.25 -3.52 -40.44
N THR A 191 20.00 -3.93 -40.25
CA THR A 191 18.82 -3.18 -40.70
C THR A 191 17.75 -3.08 -39.60
N PRO A 192 18.00 -2.41 -38.46
CA PRO A 192 17.14 -2.45 -37.26
C PRO A 192 15.72 -1.89 -37.48
N TYR A 193 15.54 -1.07 -38.51
CA TYR A 193 14.25 -0.38 -38.74
C TYR A 193 13.30 -1.12 -39.72
N THR A 194 13.73 -2.23 -40.32
CA THR A 194 12.90 -2.98 -41.29
C THR A 194 11.71 -3.67 -40.65
N LEU A 195 10.66 -3.90 -41.45
CA LEU A 195 9.44 -4.58 -40.99
C LEU A 195 9.74 -6.00 -40.52
N ALA A 196 10.62 -6.72 -41.23
CA ALA A 196 11.02 -8.09 -40.86
C ALA A 196 11.67 -8.15 -39.47
N VAL A 197 12.58 -7.21 -39.17
CA VAL A 197 13.24 -7.13 -37.87
C VAL A 197 12.24 -6.74 -36.77
N LYS A 198 11.31 -5.83 -37.04
CA LYS A 198 10.24 -5.48 -36.09
C LYS A 198 9.32 -6.68 -35.77
N GLN A 199 8.99 -7.49 -36.78
CA GLN A 199 8.21 -8.71 -36.58
C GLN A 199 8.99 -9.75 -35.76
N LEU A 200 10.28 -9.96 -36.08
CA LEU A 200 11.13 -10.86 -35.31
C LEU A 200 11.29 -10.38 -33.85
N THR A 201 11.53 -9.10 -33.66
CA THR A 201 11.60 -8.49 -32.31
C THR A 201 10.33 -8.79 -31.51
N LYS A 202 9.17 -8.56 -32.10
CA LYS A 202 7.88 -8.83 -31.45
C LYS A 202 7.71 -10.32 -31.12
N LYS A 203 8.03 -11.22 -32.06
CA LYS A 203 8.01 -12.67 -31.86
C LYS A 203 8.89 -13.09 -30.68
N LEU A 204 10.12 -12.55 -30.59
CA LEU A 204 11.04 -12.85 -29.49
C LEU A 204 10.53 -12.31 -28.15
N GLN A 205 9.97 -11.10 -28.12
CA GLN A 205 9.35 -10.52 -26.91
C GLN A 205 8.18 -11.37 -26.40
N GLU A 206 7.33 -11.84 -27.30
CA GLU A 206 6.17 -12.68 -26.96
C GLU A 206 6.62 -14.07 -26.48
N THR A 207 7.62 -14.67 -27.16
CA THR A 207 8.12 -16.01 -26.84
C THR A 207 8.84 -16.05 -25.50
N TYR A 208 9.74 -15.10 -25.28
CA TYR A 208 10.61 -15.07 -24.10
C TYR A 208 10.07 -14.19 -22.97
N LYS A 209 9.06 -13.37 -23.22
CA LYS A 209 8.52 -12.38 -22.26
C LYS A 209 9.62 -11.49 -21.66
N VAL A 210 10.51 -11.00 -22.49
CA VAL A 210 11.66 -10.14 -22.14
C VAL A 210 11.74 -8.95 -23.09
N THR A 211 12.42 -7.89 -22.67
CA THR A 211 12.66 -6.74 -23.54
C THR A 211 13.69 -7.10 -24.61
N VAL A 212 13.33 -6.92 -25.88
CA VAL A 212 14.22 -7.12 -27.03
C VAL A 212 14.45 -5.79 -27.74
N VAL A 213 15.71 -5.46 -28.01
CA VAL A 213 16.14 -4.21 -28.62
C VAL A 213 16.87 -4.51 -29.92
N PRO A 214 16.29 -4.22 -31.08
CA PRO A 214 17.00 -4.33 -32.34
C PRO A 214 17.98 -3.16 -32.48
N MET A 215 19.25 -3.46 -32.83
CA MET A 215 20.27 -2.46 -33.07
C MET A 215 21.38 -3.03 -33.95
N ASP A 216 22.15 -2.15 -34.63
CA ASP A 216 23.40 -2.52 -35.24
C ASP A 216 24.54 -2.25 -34.25
N CYS A 217 25.07 -3.31 -33.65
CA CYS A 217 26.17 -3.18 -32.69
C CYS A 217 27.46 -2.59 -33.28
N ALA A 218 27.66 -2.60 -34.60
CA ALA A 218 28.82 -2.03 -35.22
C ALA A 218 28.75 -0.51 -35.38
N SER A 219 27.55 0.04 -35.50
CA SER A 219 27.30 1.46 -35.71
C SER A 219 26.58 2.17 -34.54
N MET A 220 26.34 1.47 -33.43
CA MET A 220 25.64 2.05 -32.26
C MET A 220 26.41 3.25 -31.70
N ASP A 221 25.67 4.25 -31.30
CA ASP A 221 26.15 5.50 -30.72
C ASP A 221 25.71 5.64 -29.21
N LEU A 222 26.06 6.80 -28.63
CA LEU A 222 25.74 7.09 -27.21
C LEU A 222 24.22 7.13 -26.95
N GLU A 223 23.42 7.56 -27.93
CA GLU A 223 21.96 7.61 -27.79
C GLU A 223 21.38 6.19 -27.76
N ASP A 224 21.83 5.30 -28.63
CA ASP A 224 21.45 3.88 -28.63
C ASP A 224 21.78 3.22 -27.28
N ILE A 225 22.99 3.50 -26.75
CA ILE A 225 23.42 2.99 -25.44
C ILE A 225 22.53 3.53 -24.33
N SER A 226 22.22 4.82 -24.33
CA SER A 226 21.35 5.45 -23.35
C SER A 226 19.94 4.85 -23.37
N GLN A 227 19.40 4.61 -24.56
CA GLN A 227 18.11 3.93 -24.74
C GLN A 227 18.13 2.50 -24.22
N LEU A 228 19.23 1.77 -24.48
CA LEU A 228 19.42 0.43 -23.95
C LEU A 228 19.48 0.42 -22.42
N MET A 229 20.26 1.32 -21.81
CA MET A 229 20.40 1.45 -20.37
C MET A 229 19.06 1.81 -19.70
N LYS A 230 18.27 2.66 -20.34
CA LYS A 230 16.91 2.95 -19.90
C LYS A 230 16.03 1.70 -19.86
N LYS A 231 16.08 0.88 -20.93
CA LYS A 231 15.32 -0.38 -21.00
C LYS A 231 15.80 -1.39 -19.95
N ILE A 232 17.10 -1.43 -19.66
CA ILE A 232 17.65 -2.24 -18.57
C ILE A 232 17.05 -1.84 -17.22
N LEU A 233 16.88 -0.54 -16.92
CA LEU A 233 16.27 -0.09 -15.66
C LEU A 233 14.87 -0.64 -15.47
N PHE A 234 14.10 -0.77 -16.53
CA PHE A 234 12.75 -1.36 -16.46
C PHE A 234 12.76 -2.88 -16.21
N GLU A 235 13.88 -3.56 -16.42
CA GLU A 235 14.04 -4.99 -16.10
C GLU A 235 14.45 -5.25 -14.65
N PHE A 236 14.81 -4.22 -13.88
CA PHE A 236 15.13 -4.40 -12.47
C PHE A 236 13.89 -4.84 -11.68
N PRO A 237 14.07 -5.70 -10.67
CA PRO A 237 12.98 -6.15 -9.82
C PRO A 237 12.33 -4.98 -9.08
N VAL A 238 11.03 -5.08 -8.82
CA VAL A 238 10.32 -4.13 -7.97
C VAL A 238 10.68 -4.42 -6.52
N CYS A 239 11.02 -3.36 -5.76
CA CYS A 239 11.34 -3.45 -4.35
C CYS A 239 10.13 -3.13 -3.47
N GLN A 240 9.26 -2.24 -3.93
CA GLN A 240 8.11 -1.76 -3.17
C GLN A 240 6.94 -1.42 -4.11
N VAL A 241 5.75 -1.83 -3.71
CA VAL A 241 4.49 -1.42 -4.36
C VAL A 241 3.59 -0.83 -3.29
N ASP A 242 3.25 0.44 -3.45
CA ASP A 242 2.34 1.15 -2.56
C ASP A 242 0.98 1.32 -3.24
N PHE A 243 -0.08 1.13 -2.46
CA PHE A 243 -1.46 1.38 -2.88
C PHE A 243 -2.02 2.50 -2.00
N GLU A 244 -2.19 3.68 -2.57
CA GLU A 244 -2.78 4.82 -1.89
C GLU A 244 -4.30 4.73 -1.99
N THR A 245 -4.95 4.75 -0.84
CA THR A 245 -6.41 4.68 -0.70
C THR A 245 -6.93 5.94 -0.03
N PRO A 246 -8.22 6.30 -0.20
CA PRO A 246 -8.82 7.41 0.54
C PRO A 246 -8.67 7.21 2.06
N GLY A 247 -8.37 8.28 2.82
CA GLY A 247 -8.09 8.19 4.26
C GLY A 247 -9.22 7.55 5.09
N TRP A 248 -10.47 7.65 4.64
CA TRP A 248 -11.59 6.99 5.31
C TRP A 248 -11.60 5.45 5.18
N PHE A 249 -10.83 4.91 4.20
CA PHE A 249 -10.71 3.46 4.03
C PHE A 249 -10.09 2.77 5.24
N ASP A 250 -9.24 3.45 5.98
CA ASP A 250 -8.61 2.92 7.19
C ASP A 250 -9.61 2.68 8.32
N VAL A 251 -10.71 3.45 8.34
CA VAL A 251 -11.80 3.30 9.34
C VAL A 251 -12.54 1.99 9.18
N LEU A 252 -12.57 1.42 7.97
CA LEU A 252 -13.22 0.13 7.72
C LEU A 252 -12.55 -0.99 8.51
N GLU A 253 -13.33 -1.85 9.13
CA GLU A 253 -12.85 -3.07 9.76
C GLU A 253 -12.27 -4.04 8.73
N LEU A 254 -11.34 -4.90 9.15
CA LEU A 254 -10.79 -5.97 8.29
C LEU A 254 -11.86 -6.98 7.83
N SER A 255 -12.94 -7.09 8.58
CA SER A 255 -14.11 -7.94 8.25
C SER A 255 -14.93 -7.38 7.09
N SER A 256 -14.87 -6.07 6.83
CA SER A 256 -15.64 -5.37 5.80
C SER A 256 -15.47 -6.01 4.41
N PRO A 257 -16.56 -6.31 3.70
CA PRO A 257 -16.50 -6.81 2.33
C PRO A 257 -15.78 -5.87 1.36
N VAL A 258 -15.92 -4.55 1.58
CA VAL A 258 -15.25 -3.52 0.77
C VAL A 258 -13.74 -3.62 0.96
N LYS A 259 -13.27 -3.66 2.21
CA LYS A 259 -11.82 -3.75 2.52
C LYS A 259 -11.22 -5.03 1.99
N LYS A 260 -11.91 -6.17 2.14
CA LYS A 260 -11.47 -7.46 1.59
C LYS A 260 -11.33 -7.41 0.07
N ALA A 261 -12.34 -6.90 -0.65
CA ALA A 261 -12.30 -6.83 -2.11
C ALA A 261 -11.14 -5.98 -2.63
N VAL A 262 -10.86 -4.83 -1.99
CA VAL A 262 -9.73 -3.95 -2.36
C VAL A 262 -8.38 -4.63 -2.07
N ILE A 263 -8.23 -5.28 -0.92
CA ILE A 263 -7.00 -5.98 -0.55
C ILE A 263 -6.74 -7.17 -1.50
N GLU A 264 -7.75 -7.94 -1.85
CA GLU A 264 -7.64 -9.06 -2.81
C GLU A 264 -7.25 -8.56 -4.20
N PHE A 265 -7.83 -7.45 -4.64
CA PHE A 265 -7.45 -6.81 -5.89
C PHE A 265 -5.99 -6.33 -5.86
N ALA A 266 -5.57 -5.63 -4.81
CA ALA A 266 -4.18 -5.19 -4.64
C ALA A 266 -3.19 -6.37 -4.67
N LYS A 267 -3.50 -7.46 -3.96
CA LYS A 267 -2.71 -8.71 -4.00
C LYS A 267 -2.63 -9.31 -5.41
N LYS A 268 -3.75 -9.31 -6.15
CA LYS A 268 -3.79 -9.81 -7.52
C LYS A 268 -2.90 -8.98 -8.45
N VAL A 269 -2.93 -7.65 -8.33
CA VAL A 269 -2.06 -6.75 -9.09
C VAL A 269 -0.60 -6.99 -8.72
N MET A 270 -0.28 -7.04 -7.43
CA MET A 270 1.08 -7.26 -6.93
C MET A 270 1.69 -8.58 -7.42
N ASN A 271 0.90 -9.67 -7.48
CA ASN A 271 1.37 -10.97 -7.96
C ASN A 271 1.71 -11.00 -9.47
N GLN A 272 1.28 -9.98 -10.23
CA GLN A 272 1.60 -9.84 -11.66
C GLN A 272 2.84 -8.98 -11.92
N ILE A 273 3.37 -8.33 -10.89
CA ILE A 273 4.50 -7.41 -10.97
C ILE A 273 5.76 -8.12 -10.47
N ASN A 274 6.71 -8.37 -11.39
CA ASN A 274 8.04 -8.90 -11.05
C ASN A 274 9.13 -7.84 -11.25
N CYS A 275 9.03 -7.04 -12.30
CA CYS A 275 9.99 -6.00 -12.62
C CYS A 275 9.27 -4.68 -12.94
N MET A 276 10.03 -3.60 -13.03
CA MET A 276 9.48 -2.25 -13.20
C MET A 276 8.66 -2.08 -14.49
N ARG A 277 8.94 -2.84 -15.56
CA ARG A 277 8.15 -2.81 -16.81
C ARG A 277 6.74 -3.38 -16.65
N ASP A 278 6.51 -4.18 -15.61
CA ASP A 278 5.21 -4.81 -15.36
C ASP A 278 4.24 -3.84 -14.68
N ALA A 279 4.70 -2.64 -14.32
CA ALA A 279 3.88 -1.55 -13.76
C ALA A 279 2.86 -1.07 -14.78
N LYS A 280 1.76 -1.79 -14.92
CA LYS A 280 0.65 -1.48 -15.84
C LYS A 280 -0.63 -1.28 -15.05
N VAL A 281 -1.51 -0.48 -15.60
CA VAL A 281 -2.89 -0.33 -15.09
C VAL A 281 -3.74 -1.43 -15.75
N PRO A 282 -4.43 -2.27 -14.96
CA PRO A 282 -5.38 -3.23 -15.50
C PRO A 282 -6.49 -2.56 -16.29
N GLU A 283 -7.10 -3.29 -17.23
CA GLU A 283 -8.25 -2.79 -17.98
C GLU A 283 -9.41 -2.45 -17.04
N LYS A 284 -10.15 -1.40 -17.35
CA LYS A 284 -11.23 -0.87 -16.50
C LYS A 284 -12.30 -1.91 -16.17
N GLU A 285 -12.54 -2.84 -17.08
CA GLU A 285 -13.53 -3.92 -16.94
C GLU A 285 -13.11 -4.98 -15.90
N SER A 286 -11.83 -5.05 -15.55
CA SER A 286 -11.30 -5.99 -14.57
C SER A 286 -11.29 -5.46 -13.14
N LEU A 287 -11.71 -4.19 -12.92
CA LEU A 287 -11.76 -3.57 -11.61
C LEU A 287 -12.94 -4.09 -10.78
N PRO A 288 -12.75 -4.32 -9.47
CA PRO A 288 -13.85 -4.60 -8.56
C PRO A 288 -14.92 -3.49 -8.58
N GLN A 289 -16.17 -3.86 -8.32
CA GLN A 289 -17.30 -2.91 -8.31
C GLN A 289 -17.12 -1.74 -7.33
N GLN A 290 -16.33 -1.93 -6.27
CA GLN A 290 -16.04 -0.96 -5.24
C GLN A 290 -15.10 0.15 -5.71
N ILE A 291 -14.23 -0.15 -6.69
CA ILE A 291 -13.21 0.77 -7.20
C ILE A 291 -13.80 1.59 -8.34
N SER A 292 -13.73 2.91 -8.22
CA SER A 292 -14.13 3.84 -9.28
C SER A 292 -12.99 4.16 -10.24
N ARG A 293 -11.74 4.21 -9.73
CA ARG A 293 -10.55 4.54 -10.50
C ARG A 293 -9.32 3.85 -9.90
N PHE A 294 -8.46 3.35 -10.79
CA PHE A 294 -7.16 2.78 -10.47
C PHE A 294 -6.12 3.37 -11.42
N VAL A 295 -5.09 3.99 -10.88
CA VAL A 295 -4.09 4.74 -11.67
C VAL A 295 -2.69 4.45 -11.17
N LEU A 296 -1.74 4.37 -12.08
CA LEU A 296 -0.32 4.41 -11.77
C LEU A 296 0.08 5.87 -11.54
N GLU A 297 0.34 6.25 -10.30
CA GLU A 297 0.68 7.62 -9.93
C GLU A 297 2.16 7.90 -10.10
N GLU A 298 3.01 7.02 -9.56
CA GLU A 298 4.46 7.20 -9.62
C GLU A 298 5.17 5.88 -9.93
N THR A 299 6.23 6.00 -10.75
CA THR A 299 7.21 4.94 -10.97
C THR A 299 8.60 5.51 -10.68
N ASN A 300 9.21 5.06 -9.60
CA ASN A 300 10.56 5.47 -9.18
C ASN A 300 11.55 4.36 -9.51
N LEU A 301 12.21 4.48 -10.66
CA LEU A 301 13.18 3.49 -11.15
C LEU A 301 14.40 3.38 -10.22
N ALA A 302 14.85 4.48 -9.64
CA ALA A 302 16.02 4.52 -8.75
C ALA A 302 15.80 3.70 -7.48
N GLN A 303 14.60 3.76 -6.89
CA GLN A 303 14.25 3.05 -5.67
C GLN A 303 13.56 1.71 -5.92
N GLY A 304 13.14 1.45 -7.16
CA GLY A 304 12.31 0.29 -7.48
C GLY A 304 10.92 0.34 -6.87
N LYS A 305 10.38 1.55 -6.75
CA LYS A 305 9.09 1.81 -6.12
C LYS A 305 8.03 2.12 -7.16
N ILE A 306 6.86 1.53 -6.98
CA ILE A 306 5.66 1.79 -7.78
C ILE A 306 4.57 2.26 -6.83
N VAL A 307 3.86 3.32 -7.18
CA VAL A 307 2.72 3.84 -6.41
C VAL A 307 1.47 3.81 -7.29
N TYR A 308 0.45 3.12 -6.80
CA TYR A 308 -0.87 3.11 -7.40
C TYR A 308 -1.86 3.86 -6.51
N GLU A 309 -2.67 4.73 -7.12
CA GLU A 309 -3.81 5.37 -6.46
C GLU A 309 -5.07 4.55 -6.70
N ILE A 310 -5.80 4.23 -5.63
CA ILE A 310 -7.10 3.56 -5.65
C ILE A 310 -8.17 4.56 -5.20
N SER A 311 -9.03 4.98 -6.10
CA SER A 311 -10.22 5.75 -5.75
C SER A 311 -11.42 4.82 -5.63
N LEU A 312 -12.17 4.95 -4.54
CA LEU A 312 -13.38 4.17 -4.27
C LEU A 312 -14.63 4.94 -4.71
N LYS A 313 -15.75 4.24 -4.87
CA LYS A 313 -17.03 4.90 -5.19
C LYS A 313 -17.49 5.76 -4.02
N GLU A 314 -17.99 6.95 -4.32
CA GLU A 314 -18.47 7.93 -3.32
C GLU A 314 -19.63 7.39 -2.47
N GLU A 315 -20.46 6.53 -3.07
CA GLU A 315 -21.59 5.87 -2.39
C GLU A 315 -21.11 5.05 -1.17
N LEU A 316 -19.93 4.43 -1.23
CA LEU A 316 -19.35 3.66 -0.13
C LEU A 316 -18.94 4.56 1.04
N TYR A 317 -18.44 5.77 0.75
CA TYR A 317 -18.14 6.76 1.76
C TYR A 317 -19.39 7.18 2.54
N PHE A 318 -20.48 7.51 1.81
CA PHE A 318 -21.72 7.91 2.45
C PHE A 318 -22.42 6.75 3.17
N SER A 319 -22.27 5.50 2.69
CA SER A 319 -22.75 4.33 3.41
C SER A 319 -22.05 4.18 4.77
N LEU A 320 -20.73 4.29 4.81
CA LEU A 320 -19.96 4.26 6.06
C LEU A 320 -20.33 5.43 6.99
N ALA A 321 -20.42 6.63 6.43
CA ALA A 321 -20.81 7.82 7.20
C ALA A 321 -22.21 7.69 7.79
N SER A 322 -23.15 7.09 7.05
CA SER A 322 -24.53 6.81 7.52
C SER A 322 -24.53 5.80 8.67
N GLU A 323 -23.72 4.75 8.56
CA GLU A 323 -23.57 3.74 9.61
C GLU A 323 -23.02 4.36 10.90
N CYS A 324 -21.99 5.18 10.79
CA CYS A 324 -21.39 5.91 11.92
C CYS A 324 -22.36 6.94 12.54
N ALA A 325 -23.18 7.59 11.72
CA ALA A 325 -24.13 8.62 12.16
C ALA A 325 -25.43 8.02 12.76
N GLY A 326 -25.77 6.77 12.39
CA GLY A 326 -27.03 6.11 12.77
C GLY A 326 -28.24 6.58 11.94
N PHE A 327 -28.03 7.33 10.87
CA PHE A 327 -29.08 7.76 9.91
C PHE A 327 -28.50 7.97 8.52
N SER A 328 -29.35 8.02 7.49
CA SER A 328 -28.96 8.09 6.10
C SER A 328 -28.32 9.43 5.72
N LEU A 329 -27.10 9.37 5.19
CA LEU A 329 -26.35 10.47 4.61
C LEU A 329 -26.07 10.16 3.13
N THR A 330 -26.35 11.10 2.24
CA THR A 330 -26.19 10.93 0.79
C THR A 330 -25.38 12.05 0.13
N SER A 331 -25.00 13.07 0.90
CA SER A 331 -24.24 14.22 0.39
C SER A 331 -23.34 14.82 1.45
N GLN A 332 -22.28 15.50 0.99
CA GLN A 332 -21.38 16.26 1.86
C GLN A 332 -22.12 17.31 2.67
N LYS A 333 -23.13 17.96 2.08
CA LYS A 333 -23.96 18.96 2.78
C LYS A 333 -24.63 18.34 4.00
N GLN A 334 -25.31 17.19 3.83
CA GLN A 334 -25.97 16.51 4.95
C GLN A 334 -24.98 16.10 6.04
N LEU A 335 -23.76 15.68 5.66
CA LEU A 335 -22.70 15.37 6.62
C LEU A 335 -22.31 16.59 7.46
N PHE A 336 -22.12 17.74 6.82
CA PHE A 336 -21.80 18.99 7.54
C PHE A 336 -22.96 19.46 8.42
N ASP A 337 -24.20 19.35 7.94
CA ASP A 337 -25.38 19.68 8.72
C ASP A 337 -25.47 18.78 9.97
N ALA A 338 -25.26 17.48 9.82
CA ALA A 338 -25.21 16.53 10.92
C ALA A 338 -24.08 16.83 11.93
N LEU A 339 -22.89 17.15 11.44
CA LEU A 339 -21.75 17.53 12.30
C LEU A 339 -22.05 18.78 13.11
N ALA A 340 -22.73 19.77 12.50
CA ALA A 340 -23.13 20.99 13.19
C ALA A 340 -24.18 20.72 14.29
N GLU A 341 -25.14 19.86 13.99
CA GLU A 341 -26.16 19.40 14.98
C GLU A 341 -25.50 18.65 16.14
N TYR A 342 -24.64 17.66 15.85
CA TYR A 342 -23.92 16.92 16.89
C TYR A 342 -23.00 17.79 17.73
N ALA A 343 -22.36 18.81 17.12
CA ALA A 343 -21.54 19.77 17.87
C ALA A 343 -22.40 20.56 18.88
N GLY A 344 -23.61 20.96 18.49
CA GLY A 344 -24.59 21.60 19.36
C GLY A 344 -25.03 20.69 20.52
N LEU A 345 -25.45 19.47 20.19
CA LEU A 345 -25.87 18.46 21.17
C LEU A 345 -24.72 18.10 22.14
N ARG A 346 -23.52 17.91 21.63
CA ARG A 346 -22.33 17.64 22.45
C ARG A 346 -22.06 18.72 23.46
N SER A 347 -22.16 19.99 23.03
CA SER A 347 -21.97 21.15 23.92
C SER A 347 -23.01 21.17 25.04
N GLN A 348 -24.27 20.85 24.74
CA GLN A 348 -25.35 20.76 25.74
C GLN A 348 -25.13 19.57 26.70
N TYR A 349 -24.77 18.40 26.14
CA TYR A 349 -24.52 17.20 26.93
C TYR A 349 -23.36 17.36 27.90
N GLN A 350 -22.26 17.98 27.46
CA GLN A 350 -21.10 18.24 28.33
C GLN A 350 -21.44 19.05 29.59
N LYS A 351 -22.46 19.92 29.54
CA LYS A 351 -22.89 20.73 30.69
C LYS A 351 -23.58 19.87 31.75
N VAL A 352 -24.25 18.78 31.37
CA VAL A 352 -25.01 17.93 32.25
C VAL A 352 -24.35 16.59 32.55
N GLN A 353 -23.29 16.24 31.79
CA GLN A 353 -22.63 14.94 31.86
C GLN A 353 -22.18 14.56 33.29
N SER A 354 -21.47 15.44 33.98
CA SER A 354 -20.96 15.17 35.33
C SER A 354 -22.08 15.01 36.36
N ALA A 355 -23.20 15.73 36.16
CA ALA A 355 -24.39 15.58 37.01
C ALA A 355 -25.06 14.24 36.75
N MET A 356 -25.21 13.80 35.51
CA MET A 356 -25.78 12.50 35.17
C MET A 356 -24.92 11.34 35.66
N GLU A 357 -23.59 11.42 35.55
CA GLU A 357 -22.67 10.43 36.11
C GLU A 357 -22.82 10.35 37.66
N SER A 358 -22.96 11.49 38.32
CA SER A 358 -23.19 11.54 39.77
C SER A 358 -24.54 10.94 40.16
N VAL A 359 -25.60 11.17 39.38
CA VAL A 359 -26.91 10.53 39.59
C VAL A 359 -26.79 9.01 39.47
N ALA A 360 -26.10 8.52 38.43
CA ALA A 360 -25.94 7.07 38.24
C ALA A 360 -25.18 6.41 39.41
N GLN A 361 -24.20 7.11 40.01
CA GLN A 361 -23.36 6.57 41.08
C GLN A 361 -23.97 6.75 42.49
N LYS A 362 -24.60 7.90 42.73
CA LYS A 362 -24.99 8.36 44.07
C LYS A 362 -26.48 8.68 44.20
N GLY A 363 -27.25 8.54 43.12
CA GLY A 363 -28.64 8.92 43.08
C GLY A 363 -28.91 10.43 43.07
N TYR A 364 -27.85 11.27 43.02
CA TYR A 364 -27.99 12.73 43.05
C TYR A 364 -26.89 13.43 42.29
N GLY A 365 -27.25 14.36 41.41
CA GLY A 365 -26.34 15.14 40.60
C GLY A 365 -26.75 16.62 40.52
N VAL A 366 -25.76 17.51 40.37
CA VAL A 366 -26.00 18.96 40.30
C VAL A 366 -25.26 19.53 39.06
N VAL A 367 -26.01 20.24 38.24
CA VAL A 367 -25.45 21.09 37.19
C VAL A 367 -25.20 22.48 37.75
N THR A 368 -23.96 22.86 37.83
CA THR A 368 -23.55 24.18 38.32
C THR A 368 -23.81 25.27 37.28
N PRO A 369 -24.22 26.48 37.70
CA PRO A 369 -24.46 27.58 36.76
C PRO A 369 -23.20 28.06 36.07
N GLU A 370 -23.34 28.45 34.80
CA GLU A 370 -22.29 29.13 34.06
C GLU A 370 -22.13 30.59 34.55
N ARG A 371 -20.93 31.15 34.38
CA ARG A 371 -20.63 32.54 34.74
C ARG A 371 -21.64 33.56 34.17
N LYS A 372 -22.18 33.30 32.98
CA LYS A 372 -23.18 34.15 32.33
C LYS A 372 -24.57 34.14 33.02
N GLN A 373 -24.83 33.11 33.79
CA GLN A 373 -26.08 32.94 34.54
C GLN A 373 -26.01 33.49 35.97
N ILE A 374 -24.81 33.90 36.41
CA ILE A 374 -24.61 34.43 37.75
C ILE A 374 -24.89 35.95 37.74
N ASN A 375 -25.93 36.36 38.43
CA ASN A 375 -26.25 37.75 38.68
C ASN A 375 -25.61 38.21 39.98
N ILE A 376 -24.84 39.27 39.99
CA ILE A 376 -24.19 39.84 41.17
C ILE A 376 -24.87 41.17 41.49
N SER A 377 -25.35 41.34 42.74
CA SER A 377 -25.91 42.62 43.18
C SER A 377 -24.81 43.69 43.35
N GLU A 378 -25.24 44.91 43.30
CA GLU A 378 -24.33 46.03 43.64
C GLU A 378 -23.78 45.87 45.06
N PRO A 379 -22.50 46.25 45.26
CA PRO A 379 -21.86 46.19 46.56
C PRO A 379 -22.48 47.22 47.49
N ILE A 380 -22.92 46.74 48.67
CA ILE A 380 -23.44 47.61 49.73
C ILE A 380 -22.57 47.57 50.96
N VAL A 381 -22.36 48.70 51.61
CA VAL A 381 -21.62 48.75 52.87
C VAL A 381 -22.58 48.49 54.01
N VAL A 382 -22.25 47.49 54.82
CA VAL A 382 -23.09 47.09 55.99
C VAL A 382 -22.21 47.24 57.25
N ARG A 383 -22.71 47.94 58.26
CA ARG A 383 -22.09 48.11 59.59
C ARG A 383 -22.28 46.85 60.42
N HIS A 384 -21.23 46.32 61.01
CA HIS A 384 -21.27 45.16 61.90
C HIS A 384 -20.50 45.51 63.17
N GLY A 385 -21.22 46.01 64.19
CA GLY A 385 -20.61 46.52 65.40
C GLY A 385 -19.76 47.77 65.12
N SER A 386 -18.49 47.75 65.46
CA SER A 386 -17.51 48.82 65.21
C SER A 386 -16.82 48.71 63.84
N ARG A 387 -17.16 47.72 62.99
CA ARG A 387 -16.50 47.50 61.70
C ARG A 387 -17.50 47.60 60.55
N TYR A 388 -16.97 47.89 59.33
CA TYR A 388 -17.75 47.92 58.08
C TYR A 388 -17.37 46.73 57.21
N ARG A 389 -18.36 46.10 56.54
CA ARG A 389 -18.17 45.05 55.59
C ARG A 389 -18.82 45.45 54.25
N VAL A 390 -18.19 45.12 53.15
CA VAL A 390 -18.82 45.17 51.84
C VAL A 390 -19.54 43.84 51.62
N ARG A 391 -20.83 43.91 51.31
CA ARG A 391 -21.69 42.77 50.98
C ARG A 391 -22.10 42.83 49.54
N MET A 392 -21.86 41.74 48.82
CA MET A 392 -22.40 41.50 47.48
C MET A 392 -23.21 40.19 47.54
N LYS A 393 -24.32 40.12 46.85
CA LYS A 393 -25.13 38.89 46.74
C LYS A 393 -25.05 38.37 45.31
N ALA A 394 -24.64 37.12 45.12
CA ALA A 394 -24.69 36.43 43.84
C ALA A 394 -25.92 35.48 43.85
N THR A 395 -26.62 35.48 42.72
CA THR A 395 -27.76 34.55 42.49
C THR A 395 -27.59 33.90 41.12
N ALA A 396 -27.79 32.60 41.07
CA ALA A 396 -27.73 31.82 39.85
C ALA A 396 -28.69 30.61 39.92
N PRO A 397 -29.24 30.15 38.81
CA PRO A 397 -30.00 28.91 38.76
C PRO A 397 -29.06 27.71 38.82
N SER A 398 -29.42 26.66 39.55
CA SER A 398 -28.79 25.33 39.50
C SER A 398 -29.82 24.27 39.14
N ILE A 399 -29.40 23.22 38.42
CA ILE A 399 -30.26 22.10 38.08
C ILE A 399 -29.85 20.93 38.98
N HIS A 400 -30.85 20.38 39.70
CA HIS A 400 -30.68 19.20 40.54
C HIS A 400 -31.39 18.00 39.95
N MET A 401 -30.68 16.91 39.78
CA MET A 401 -31.16 15.64 39.24
C MET A 401 -31.16 14.64 40.37
N ILE A 402 -32.32 13.95 40.59
CA ILE A 402 -32.51 13.00 41.65
C ILE A 402 -33.05 11.70 41.06
N GLN A 403 -32.40 10.60 41.38
CA GLN A 403 -32.89 9.27 41.05
C GLN A 403 -33.88 8.82 42.15
N SER A 404 -35.07 8.43 41.74
CA SER A 404 -36.09 7.92 42.64
C SER A 404 -36.57 6.53 42.21
N MET A 405 -36.90 5.68 43.15
CA MET A 405 -37.47 4.38 42.87
C MET A 405 -38.99 4.54 42.71
N VAL A 406 -39.51 4.07 41.58
CA VAL A 406 -40.95 4.04 41.30
C VAL A 406 -41.41 2.60 41.40
N GLU A 407 -42.43 2.33 42.20
CA GLU A 407 -43.05 1.01 42.37
C GLU A 407 -44.45 1.01 41.77
N THR A 408 -44.77 0.00 40.96
CA THR A 408 -46.12 -0.21 40.46
C THR A 408 -46.56 -1.63 40.75
N GLU A 409 -47.84 -1.79 41.05
CA GLU A 409 -48.46 -3.09 41.30
C GLU A 409 -49.38 -3.43 40.14
N ILE A 410 -49.24 -4.64 39.59
CA ILE A 410 -50.11 -5.17 38.55
C ILE A 410 -51.05 -6.17 39.22
N ALA A 411 -52.35 -5.81 39.38
CA ALA A 411 -53.34 -6.65 39.96
C ALA A 411 -54.49 -6.86 38.97
N PRO A 412 -54.36 -7.72 37.97
CA PRO A 412 -55.45 -8.00 37.04
C PRO A 412 -56.61 -8.70 37.78
N ILE A 413 -57.82 -8.19 37.61
CA ILE A 413 -59.05 -8.77 38.27
C ILE A 413 -59.51 -9.96 37.43
N VAL A 414 -59.61 -11.12 38.06
CA VAL A 414 -60.12 -12.37 37.49
C VAL A 414 -61.43 -12.83 38.27
N GLY A 415 -62.24 -13.59 37.57
CA GLY A 415 -63.58 -13.91 38.10
C GLY A 415 -63.64 -15.01 39.17
N SER A 416 -62.60 -15.87 39.31
CA SER A 416 -62.52 -16.96 40.24
C SER A 416 -61.12 -17.29 40.72
N GLU A 417 -61.03 -17.93 41.89
CA GLU A 417 -59.72 -18.40 42.42
C GLU A 417 -59.00 -19.36 41.47
N GLN A 418 -59.73 -20.21 40.78
CA GLN A 418 -59.12 -21.12 39.79
C GLN A 418 -58.54 -20.38 38.64
N GLN A 419 -59.26 -19.39 38.09
CA GLN A 419 -58.71 -18.54 37.02
C GLN A 419 -57.48 -17.75 37.46
N ALA A 420 -57.39 -17.34 38.72
CA ALA A 420 -56.22 -16.69 39.27
C ALA A 420 -55.02 -17.65 39.31
N LYS A 421 -55.20 -18.90 39.71
CA LYS A 421 -54.15 -19.93 39.71
C LYS A 421 -53.68 -20.26 38.30
N ASP A 422 -54.62 -20.47 37.38
CA ASP A 422 -54.36 -20.75 36.01
C ASP A 422 -53.51 -19.60 35.35
N LEU A 423 -53.81 -18.35 35.72
CA LEU A 423 -53.01 -17.17 35.22
C LEU A 423 -51.61 -17.14 35.81
N VAL A 424 -51.45 -17.49 37.10
CA VAL A 424 -50.11 -17.59 37.71
C VAL A 424 -49.30 -18.67 37.04
N ASP A 425 -49.86 -19.88 36.86
CA ASP A 425 -49.21 -21.01 36.20
C ASP A 425 -48.84 -20.65 34.75
N TYR A 426 -49.66 -19.89 34.05
CA TYR A 426 -49.38 -19.40 32.68
C TYR A 426 -48.21 -18.44 32.67
N ILE A 427 -48.11 -17.47 33.58
CA ILE A 427 -47.01 -16.51 33.69
C ILE A 427 -45.70 -17.24 34.06
N GLU A 428 -45.76 -18.17 35.05
CA GLU A 428 -44.59 -18.94 35.47
C GLU A 428 -44.06 -19.85 34.37
N SER A 429 -44.97 -20.47 33.59
CA SER A 429 -44.60 -21.30 32.44
C SER A 429 -43.92 -20.49 31.33
N ALA A 430 -44.30 -19.24 31.13
CA ALA A 430 -43.65 -18.33 30.17
C ALA A 430 -42.27 -17.90 30.65
N ALA A 431 -42.10 -17.66 31.94
CA ALA A 431 -40.84 -17.33 32.57
C ALA A 431 -39.76 -18.42 32.40
N GLN A 432 -40.22 -19.70 32.40
CA GLN A 432 -39.32 -20.85 32.28
C GLN A 432 -38.84 -21.15 30.83
N LYS A 433 -39.57 -20.64 29.82
CA LYS A 433 -39.31 -20.97 28.40
C LYS A 433 -38.32 -20.04 27.76
N GLU A 434 -38.27 -18.76 28.09
CA GLU A 434 -37.39 -17.75 27.51
C GLU A 434 -36.95 -16.75 28.58
N GLN A 435 -35.74 -16.19 28.42
CA GLN A 435 -35.14 -15.24 29.36
C GLN A 435 -35.99 -13.96 29.57
N ASP A 436 -36.79 -13.56 28.56
CA ASP A 436 -37.72 -12.43 28.60
C ASP A 436 -39.20 -12.87 28.49
N GLY A 437 -39.49 -14.14 28.72
CA GLY A 437 -40.82 -14.73 28.52
C GLY A 437 -41.93 -14.08 29.37
N ILE A 438 -41.59 -13.58 30.56
CA ILE A 438 -42.55 -12.85 31.43
C ILE A 438 -43.02 -11.57 30.73
N TRP A 439 -42.09 -10.77 30.20
CA TRP A 439 -42.42 -9.48 29.61
C TRP A 439 -43.32 -9.58 28.37
N ASN A 440 -43.10 -10.63 27.57
CA ASN A 440 -43.86 -10.89 26.34
C ASN A 440 -45.22 -11.58 26.61
N THR A 441 -45.49 -12.03 27.87
CA THR A 441 -46.72 -12.72 28.22
C THR A 441 -47.93 -11.78 28.10
N ASN A 442 -48.92 -12.19 27.31
CA ASN A 442 -50.14 -11.39 27.10
C ASN A 442 -51.17 -11.65 28.16
N ILE A 443 -51.62 -10.60 28.84
CA ILE A 443 -52.70 -10.63 29.82
C ILE A 443 -53.81 -9.68 29.35
N PHE A 444 -54.99 -10.20 29.05
CA PHE A 444 -56.14 -9.44 28.57
C PHE A 444 -55.88 -8.49 27.39
N GLY A 445 -55.06 -8.94 26.43
CA GLY A 445 -54.79 -8.21 25.20
C GLY A 445 -53.61 -7.20 25.26
N LYS A 446 -52.92 -7.11 26.40
CA LYS A 446 -51.68 -6.33 26.56
C LYS A 446 -50.56 -7.23 27.08
N SER A 447 -49.31 -7.00 26.66
CA SER A 447 -48.16 -7.66 27.26
C SER A 447 -47.93 -7.15 28.70
N ILE A 448 -47.31 -7.96 29.54
CA ILE A 448 -46.90 -7.54 30.90
C ILE A 448 -46.03 -6.29 30.81
N GLU A 449 -45.13 -6.23 29.86
CA GLU A 449 -44.30 -5.05 29.58
C GLU A 449 -45.14 -3.78 29.40
N GLN A 450 -46.15 -3.83 28.53
CA GLN A 450 -47.06 -2.69 28.29
C GLN A 450 -47.84 -2.28 29.55
N ILE A 451 -48.28 -3.26 30.33
CA ILE A 451 -49.05 -2.97 31.58
C ILE A 451 -48.15 -2.32 32.63
N VAL A 452 -46.91 -2.82 32.77
CA VAL A 452 -45.90 -2.23 33.69
C VAL A 452 -45.54 -0.81 33.25
N GLU A 453 -45.26 -0.59 31.97
CA GLU A 453 -44.96 0.73 31.42
C GLU A 453 -46.12 1.72 31.63
N ASP A 454 -47.34 1.32 31.33
CA ASP A 454 -48.54 2.14 31.55
C ASP A 454 -48.68 2.50 33.04
N GLY A 455 -48.49 1.53 33.94
CA GLY A 455 -48.58 1.73 35.39
C GLY A 455 -47.49 2.65 35.94
N MET A 456 -46.25 2.46 35.49
CA MET A 456 -45.12 3.32 35.85
C MET A 456 -45.30 4.75 35.35
N ASN A 457 -45.65 4.91 34.08
CA ASN A 457 -45.92 6.21 33.48
C ASN A 457 -47.05 6.95 34.14
N ALA A 458 -48.14 6.24 34.52
CA ALA A 458 -49.24 6.84 35.26
C ALA A 458 -48.79 7.39 36.63
N LYS A 459 -47.95 6.66 37.37
CA LYS A 459 -47.40 7.14 38.66
C LYS A 459 -46.45 8.31 38.51
N ILE A 460 -45.58 8.27 37.55
CA ILE A 460 -44.63 9.38 37.25
C ILE A 460 -45.42 10.64 36.89
N ASN A 461 -46.43 10.51 36.04
CA ASN A 461 -47.26 11.63 35.59
C ASN A 461 -48.28 12.14 36.66
N GLN A 462 -48.48 11.42 37.77
CA GLN A 462 -49.29 11.88 38.85
C GLN A 462 -48.69 13.02 39.67
N MET A 463 -47.39 13.32 39.48
CA MET A 463 -46.77 14.46 40.15
C MET A 463 -47.29 15.77 39.56
N THR A 464 -48.22 16.39 40.26
CA THR A 464 -48.87 17.64 39.87
C THR A 464 -47.86 18.81 39.88
N ASP A 465 -48.14 19.85 39.09
CA ASP A 465 -47.30 21.09 39.06
C ASP A 465 -47.13 21.68 40.47
N SER A 466 -48.18 21.58 41.33
CA SER A 466 -48.12 22.02 42.71
C SER A 466 -47.10 21.23 43.55
N CYS A 467 -46.99 19.90 43.34
CA CYS A 467 -45.99 19.05 44.00
C CYS A 467 -44.59 19.38 43.53
N GLN A 468 -44.40 19.58 42.23
CA GLN A 468 -43.11 19.98 41.63
C GLN A 468 -42.65 21.31 42.22
N GLN A 469 -43.53 22.28 42.33
CA GLN A 469 -43.23 23.59 42.90
C GLN A 469 -42.85 23.54 44.39
N LYS A 470 -43.58 22.76 45.18
CA LYS A 470 -43.23 22.52 46.59
C LYS A 470 -41.83 21.88 46.76
N LEU A 471 -41.48 20.90 45.90
CA LEU A 471 -40.18 20.29 45.88
C LEU A 471 -39.08 21.31 45.53
N GLN A 472 -39.29 22.15 44.52
CA GLN A 472 -38.34 23.23 44.15
C GLN A 472 -38.15 24.23 45.30
N ASP A 473 -39.19 24.64 45.96
CA ASP A 473 -39.13 25.57 47.11
C ASP A 473 -38.42 24.93 48.32
N ALA A 474 -38.65 23.66 48.57
CA ALA A 474 -37.96 22.92 49.59
C ALA A 474 -36.44 22.80 49.30
N LEU A 475 -36.06 22.41 48.09
CA LEU A 475 -34.64 22.37 47.66
C LEU A 475 -33.98 23.74 47.74
N LYS A 476 -34.68 24.81 47.34
CA LYS A 476 -34.19 26.19 47.45
C LYS A 476 -33.90 26.57 48.89
N LYS A 477 -34.78 26.19 49.86
CA LYS A 477 -34.55 26.41 51.28
C LYS A 477 -33.35 25.61 51.80
N ILE A 478 -33.28 24.31 51.47
CA ILE A 478 -32.20 23.44 51.93
C ILE A 478 -30.85 23.98 51.46
N ILE A 479 -30.76 24.46 50.20
CA ILE A 479 -29.49 24.94 49.60
C ILE A 479 -29.06 26.30 50.18
N ASN A 480 -30.06 27.20 50.45
CA ASN A 480 -29.72 28.58 50.85
C ASN A 480 -29.69 28.78 52.37
N ASP A 481 -30.37 27.93 53.17
CA ASP A 481 -30.41 28.04 54.63
C ASP A 481 -29.32 27.16 55.28
N SER A 482 -28.19 27.76 55.57
CA SER A 482 -26.95 27.10 56.06
C SER A 482 -27.08 26.51 57.48
N ASN A 483 -28.24 26.49 58.13
CA ASN A 483 -28.38 26.18 59.56
C ASN A 483 -28.78 24.74 59.87
N GLY A 484 -28.69 23.80 58.95
CA GLY A 484 -28.92 22.37 59.23
C GLY A 484 -30.27 22.05 59.85
N GLY A 485 -31.30 22.88 59.58
CA GLY A 485 -32.65 22.70 60.13
C GLY A 485 -33.38 21.54 59.42
N ILE A 486 -34.32 20.92 60.15
CA ILE A 486 -35.26 19.92 59.60
C ILE A 486 -36.16 20.63 58.58
N VAL A 487 -36.17 20.19 57.33
CA VAL A 487 -37.11 20.63 56.32
C VAL A 487 -38.23 19.60 56.24
N CYS A 488 -39.42 19.98 56.60
CA CYS A 488 -40.62 19.14 56.43
C CYS A 488 -41.27 19.51 55.11
N ILE A 489 -41.40 18.54 54.19
CA ILE A 489 -42.10 18.70 52.92
C ILE A 489 -43.46 18.04 53.06
N ILE A 490 -44.52 18.84 53.09
CA ILE A 490 -45.92 18.35 53.03
C ILE A 490 -46.35 18.46 51.57
N ILE A 491 -46.46 17.30 50.95
CA ILE A 491 -46.84 17.17 49.52
C ILE A 491 -48.34 17.13 49.40
#